data_02e88b25ea3f2e30bbc86659d494d6bd
#
_entry.id   02e88b25ea3f2e30bbc86659d494d6bd
#
_cell.length_a   1.000
_cell.length_b   1.000
_cell.length_c   1.000
_cell.angle_alpha   90.00
_cell.angle_beta   90.00
_cell.angle_gamma   90.00
#
_symmetry.space_group_name_H-M   'P 1'
#
loop_
_entity.id
_entity.type
_entity.pdbx_description
1 polymer ?
#
loop_
_entity_poly.entity_id
_entity_poly.type
_entity_poly.pdbx_seq_one_letter_code
_entity_poly.pdbx_strand_id
1 'polypeptide(L)'
;MVEIRLNEVSQMFEGREVLHQLTHSFHGGCVTAVAGANGSGKSTLLRLAARLMLPTSGTIDTLLDGTPVNGADYRRLLAMATPEMELYTRLTVRENLTFLLAARGIGCEGGALQELLVRVGLPAEVLPRMTGQLSTGMRQRVRLAVVLGTDAEVWLLDEPGLALDEQGRALLLSETRAAAKRGRLILWATNEPEERKAADACFDLTSDTQRRP
;
A
#
# COMPACT_ATOMS: atom_id res chain seq x y z
N MET A 1 -1.42 17.46 -7.08
CA MET A 1 -1.50 16.02 -7.45
C MET A 1 -0.17 15.36 -7.09
N VAL A 2 -0.20 14.20 -6.46
CA VAL A 2 1.02 13.48 -6.08
C VAL A 2 1.58 12.68 -7.26
N GLU A 3 2.91 12.63 -7.35
CA GLU A 3 3.65 11.87 -8.37
C GLU A 3 4.86 11.20 -7.73
N ILE A 4 5.17 9.95 -8.13
CA ILE A 4 6.42 9.26 -7.79
C ILE A 4 7.16 8.97 -9.09
N ARG A 5 8.39 9.50 -9.23
CA ARG A 5 9.26 9.31 -10.39
C ARG A 5 10.40 8.36 -10.08
N LEU A 6 10.58 7.38 -10.91
CA LEU A 6 11.73 6.49 -10.95
C LEU A 6 12.65 6.96 -12.08
N ASN A 7 13.94 7.17 -11.80
CA ASN A 7 14.94 7.55 -12.78
C ASN A 7 16.08 6.52 -12.74
N GLU A 8 16.12 5.61 -13.72
CA GLU A 8 17.12 4.55 -13.88
C GLU A 8 17.35 3.72 -12.61
N VAL A 9 16.26 3.42 -11.90
CA VAL A 9 16.30 2.72 -10.61
C VAL A 9 16.68 1.26 -10.78
N SER A 10 17.80 0.87 -10.18
CA SER A 10 18.21 -0.54 -10.07
C SER A 10 18.34 -0.95 -8.62
N GLN A 11 18.02 -2.22 -8.34
CA GLN A 11 18.17 -2.80 -7.01
C GLN A 11 18.82 -4.18 -7.09
N MET A 12 19.90 -4.34 -6.32
CA MET A 12 20.62 -5.59 -6.17
C MET A 12 20.55 -6.11 -4.74
N PHE A 13 20.47 -7.43 -4.58
CA PHE A 13 20.62 -8.13 -3.31
C PHE A 13 21.60 -9.28 -3.49
N GLU A 14 22.66 -9.30 -2.69
CA GLU A 14 23.66 -10.38 -2.69
C GLU A 14 24.18 -10.75 -4.10
N GLY A 15 24.41 -9.74 -4.94
CA GLY A 15 24.87 -9.90 -6.32
C GLY A 15 23.80 -10.28 -7.34
N ARG A 16 22.54 -10.45 -6.92
CA ARG A 16 21.40 -10.69 -7.83
C ARG A 16 20.65 -9.38 -8.07
N GLU A 17 20.50 -9.02 -9.33
CA GLU A 17 19.69 -7.87 -9.73
C GLU A 17 18.20 -8.25 -9.70
N VAL A 18 17.40 -7.46 -8.98
CA VAL A 18 15.94 -7.63 -8.84
C VAL A 18 15.18 -6.61 -9.65
N LEU A 19 15.69 -5.37 -9.72
CA LEU A 19 15.15 -4.31 -10.56
C LEU A 19 16.28 -3.74 -11.41
N HIS A 20 16.03 -3.52 -12.70
CA HIS A 20 17.03 -3.05 -13.67
C HIS A 20 16.60 -1.76 -14.35
N GLN A 21 17.32 -0.67 -14.09
CA GLN A 21 17.21 0.65 -14.74
C GLN A 21 15.75 1.13 -14.99
N LEU A 22 14.87 0.93 -14.00
CA LEU A 22 13.47 1.31 -14.14
C LEU A 22 13.34 2.84 -14.23
N THR A 23 12.71 3.29 -15.30
CA THR A 23 12.35 4.70 -15.50
C THR A 23 10.85 4.79 -15.74
N HIS A 24 10.12 5.34 -14.79
CA HIS A 24 8.64 5.44 -14.84
C HIS A 24 8.13 6.54 -13.92
N SER A 25 6.96 7.10 -14.25
CA SER A 25 6.24 8.03 -13.37
C SER A 25 4.87 7.46 -12.99
N PHE A 26 4.62 7.35 -11.70
CA PHE A 26 3.30 7.02 -11.15
C PHE A 26 2.58 8.30 -10.75
N HIS A 27 1.32 8.42 -11.12
CA HIS A 27 0.52 9.62 -10.89
C HIS A 27 -0.67 9.35 -9.99
N GLY A 28 -1.05 10.33 -9.18
CA GLY A 28 -2.30 10.31 -8.44
C GLY A 28 -3.52 10.35 -9.35
N GLY A 29 -4.67 9.97 -8.81
CA GLY A 29 -5.93 9.95 -9.55
C GLY A 29 -6.29 8.61 -10.19
N CYS A 30 -5.45 7.59 -10.06
CA CYS A 30 -5.70 6.25 -10.55
C CYS A 30 -5.15 5.17 -9.60
N VAL A 31 -5.68 3.96 -9.74
CA VAL A 31 -5.14 2.75 -9.12
C VAL A 31 -4.21 2.09 -10.13
N THR A 32 -2.92 2.04 -9.84
CA THR A 32 -1.92 1.37 -10.68
C THR A 32 -1.56 0.01 -10.10
N ALA A 33 -1.88 -1.05 -10.82
CA ALA A 33 -1.40 -2.39 -10.48
C ALA A 33 0.09 -2.51 -10.84
N VAL A 34 0.92 -2.86 -9.85
CA VAL A 34 2.30 -3.31 -10.08
C VAL A 34 2.25 -4.82 -10.24
N ALA A 35 2.41 -5.28 -11.47
CA ALA A 35 2.24 -6.68 -11.85
C ALA A 35 3.58 -7.38 -12.07
N GLY A 36 3.58 -8.71 -11.96
CA GLY A 36 4.74 -9.56 -12.20
C GLY A 36 4.67 -10.87 -11.43
N ALA A 37 5.45 -11.84 -11.81
CA ALA A 37 5.54 -13.13 -11.13
C ALA A 37 6.05 -12.98 -9.68
N ASN A 38 5.90 -14.03 -8.86
CA ASN A 38 6.51 -14.06 -7.55
C ASN A 38 8.03 -13.90 -7.66
N GLY A 39 8.62 -13.03 -6.84
CA GLY A 39 10.04 -12.72 -6.90
C GLY A 39 10.45 -11.71 -7.99
N SER A 40 9.52 -11.11 -8.74
CA SER A 40 9.83 -10.11 -9.79
C SER A 40 10.23 -8.72 -9.25
N GLY A 41 10.19 -8.51 -7.93
CA GLY A 41 10.58 -7.24 -7.33
C GLY A 41 9.42 -6.30 -6.98
N LYS A 42 8.15 -6.73 -7.04
CA LYS A 42 6.97 -5.90 -6.70
C LYS A 42 7.08 -5.28 -5.31
N SER A 43 7.26 -6.11 -4.28
CA SER A 43 7.43 -5.64 -2.89
C SER A 43 8.70 -4.78 -2.72
N THR A 44 9.76 -5.08 -3.49
CA THR A 44 10.98 -4.27 -3.53
C THR A 44 10.68 -2.87 -4.07
N LEU A 45 9.96 -2.78 -5.18
CA LEU A 45 9.56 -1.51 -5.77
C LEU A 45 8.71 -0.68 -4.78
N LEU A 46 7.74 -1.32 -4.11
CA LEU A 46 6.92 -0.63 -3.11
C LEU A 46 7.77 -0.14 -1.92
N ARG A 47 8.72 -0.95 -1.42
CA ARG A 47 9.63 -0.54 -0.33
C ARG A 47 10.56 0.61 -0.74
N LEU A 48 11.04 0.61 -1.97
CA LEU A 48 11.80 1.72 -2.55
C LEU A 48 10.94 2.98 -2.67
N ALA A 49 9.72 2.86 -3.22
CA ALA A 49 8.76 3.95 -3.29
C ALA A 49 8.39 4.48 -1.89
N ALA A 50 8.30 3.61 -0.88
CA ALA A 50 8.08 3.98 0.52
C ALA A 50 9.31 4.65 1.19
N ARG A 51 10.46 4.67 0.53
CA ARG A 51 11.76 5.09 1.11
C ARG A 51 12.15 4.28 2.36
N LEU A 52 11.70 3.02 2.44
CA LEU A 52 12.12 2.06 3.47
C LEU A 52 13.47 1.45 3.14
N MET A 53 13.93 1.60 1.90
CA MET A 53 15.25 1.25 1.40
C MET A 53 15.69 2.25 0.34
N LEU A 54 17.01 2.34 0.11
CA LEU A 54 17.58 3.13 -0.97
C LEU A 54 17.85 2.23 -2.17
N PRO A 55 17.70 2.72 -3.41
CA PRO A 55 18.08 1.97 -4.59
C PRO A 55 19.61 1.80 -4.65
N THR A 56 20.06 0.70 -5.29
CA THR A 56 21.50 0.48 -5.55
C THR A 56 22.05 1.53 -6.53
N SER A 57 21.25 1.93 -7.52
CA SER A 57 21.53 3.05 -8.43
C SER A 57 20.24 3.71 -8.89
N GLY A 58 20.34 4.91 -9.47
CA GLY A 58 19.21 5.73 -9.86
C GLY A 58 18.61 6.52 -8.70
N THR A 59 17.50 7.21 -8.95
CA THR A 59 16.82 8.05 -7.94
C THR A 59 15.32 7.82 -7.94
N ILE A 60 14.69 8.08 -6.78
CA ILE A 60 13.24 8.08 -6.63
C ILE A 60 12.82 9.40 -6.03
N ASP A 61 12.07 10.16 -6.80
CA ASP A 61 11.56 11.45 -6.40
C ASP A 61 10.04 11.38 -6.15
N THR A 62 9.58 12.10 -5.15
CA THR A 62 8.14 12.30 -4.91
C THR A 62 7.86 13.79 -5.02
N LEU A 63 6.84 14.11 -5.81
CA LEU A 63 6.39 15.48 -6.01
C LEU A 63 4.94 15.62 -5.55
N LEU A 64 4.63 16.73 -4.92
CA LEU A 64 3.27 17.18 -4.63
C LEU A 64 3.04 18.50 -5.36
N ASP A 65 2.11 18.52 -6.30
CA ASP A 65 1.83 19.67 -7.19
C ASP A 65 3.09 20.22 -7.86
N GLY A 66 3.96 19.30 -8.34
CA GLY A 66 5.22 19.62 -9.01
C GLY A 66 6.37 20.01 -8.07
N THR A 67 6.13 20.10 -6.76
CA THR A 67 7.16 20.44 -5.76
C THR A 67 7.73 19.18 -5.13
N PRO A 68 9.07 19.01 -5.09
CA PRO A 68 9.70 17.87 -4.42
C PRO A 68 9.36 17.81 -2.93
N VAL A 69 8.98 16.61 -2.47
CA VAL A 69 8.65 16.35 -1.06
C VAL A 69 9.84 15.71 -0.37
N ASN A 70 10.28 16.29 0.75
CA ASN A 70 11.38 15.75 1.55
C ASN A 70 10.97 14.48 2.33
N GLY A 71 11.97 13.75 2.87
CA GLY A 71 11.72 12.46 3.53
C GLY A 71 10.82 12.52 4.76
N ALA A 72 10.84 13.61 5.54
CA ALA A 72 10.02 13.77 6.74
C ALA A 72 8.55 14.03 6.35
N ASP A 73 8.31 14.92 5.40
CA ASP A 73 6.97 15.26 4.91
C ASP A 73 6.38 14.10 4.11
N TYR A 74 7.22 13.39 3.33
CA TYR A 74 6.77 12.22 2.58
C TYR A 74 6.16 11.14 3.49
N ARG A 75 6.78 10.87 4.65
CA ARG A 75 6.24 9.90 5.60
C ARG A 75 4.84 10.22 6.09
N ARG A 76 4.45 11.49 6.12
CA ARG A 76 3.09 11.91 6.48
C ARG A 76 2.10 11.66 5.34
N LEU A 77 2.58 11.73 4.09
CA LEU A 77 1.75 11.51 2.90
C LEU A 77 1.55 10.03 2.57
N LEU A 78 2.34 9.12 3.17
CA LEU A 78 2.39 7.72 2.81
C LEU A 78 1.59 6.84 3.77
N ALA A 79 0.79 5.92 3.25
CA ALA A 79 0.31 4.74 3.97
C ALA A 79 0.74 3.47 3.22
N MET A 80 1.13 2.44 3.97
CA MET A 80 1.55 1.17 3.39
C MET A 80 0.88 0.02 4.13
N ALA A 81 0.40 -0.98 3.38
CA ALA A 81 -0.02 -2.27 3.92
C ALA A 81 0.74 -3.38 3.19
N THR A 82 1.39 -4.24 3.95
CA THR A 82 2.14 -5.40 3.45
C THR A 82 1.74 -6.65 4.22
N PRO A 83 1.98 -7.85 3.67
CA PRO A 83 1.77 -9.10 4.40
C PRO A 83 2.56 -9.17 5.71
N GLU A 84 3.78 -8.56 5.74
CA GLU A 84 4.65 -8.51 6.91
C GLU A 84 4.24 -7.47 7.95
N MET A 85 3.27 -6.58 7.64
CA MET A 85 2.73 -5.67 8.64
C MET A 85 2.02 -6.46 9.73
N GLU A 86 2.69 -6.64 10.85
CA GLU A 86 2.14 -7.37 11.99
C GLU A 86 1.25 -6.47 12.85
N LEU A 87 0.09 -7.03 13.21
CA LEU A 87 -0.74 -6.49 14.28
C LEU A 87 -0.28 -7.08 15.62
N TYR A 88 -0.32 -6.30 16.66
CA TYR A 88 0.02 -6.75 18.02
C TYR A 88 -1.04 -7.76 18.50
N THR A 89 -0.71 -9.05 18.45
CA THR A 89 -1.65 -10.15 18.69
C THR A 89 -2.26 -10.16 20.09
N ARG A 90 -1.56 -9.58 21.05
CA ARG A 90 -1.99 -9.43 22.46
C ARG A 90 -2.78 -8.15 22.74
N LEU A 91 -2.93 -7.30 21.75
CA LEU A 91 -3.77 -6.11 21.81
C LEU A 91 -5.11 -6.38 21.11
N THR A 92 -6.14 -5.70 21.54
CA THR A 92 -7.44 -5.67 20.88
C THR A 92 -7.34 -4.95 19.53
N VAL A 93 -8.36 -5.12 18.69
CA VAL A 93 -8.47 -4.37 17.44
C VAL A 93 -8.49 -2.87 17.71
N ARG A 94 -9.23 -2.43 18.73
CA ARG A 94 -9.28 -1.03 19.18
C ARG A 94 -7.88 -0.52 19.51
N GLU A 95 -7.14 -1.21 20.36
CA GLU A 95 -5.80 -0.79 20.79
C GLU A 95 -4.82 -0.76 19.63
N ASN A 96 -4.86 -1.76 18.72
CA ASN A 96 -4.04 -1.76 17.50
C ASN A 96 -4.32 -0.54 16.62
N LEU A 97 -5.60 -0.28 16.29
CA LEU A 97 -5.97 0.86 15.46
C LEU A 97 -5.59 2.17 16.13
N THR A 98 -5.91 2.34 17.41
CA THR A 98 -5.58 3.56 18.17
C THR A 98 -4.07 3.79 18.19
N PHE A 99 -3.27 2.75 18.49
CA PHE A 99 -1.83 2.85 18.55
C PHE A 99 -1.20 3.20 17.19
N LEU A 100 -1.59 2.47 16.13
CA LEU A 100 -1.02 2.65 14.80
C LEU A 100 -1.40 4.00 14.18
N LEU A 101 -2.61 4.49 14.42
CA LEU A 101 -3.05 5.80 13.96
C LEU A 101 -2.44 6.93 14.82
N ALA A 102 -2.36 6.78 16.14
CA ALA A 102 -1.70 7.73 17.01
C ALA A 102 -0.21 7.91 16.70
N ALA A 103 0.49 6.83 16.32
CA ALA A 103 1.89 6.89 15.84
C ALA A 103 2.05 7.76 14.56
N ARG A 104 0.95 8.04 13.88
CA ARG A 104 0.86 8.95 12.71
C ARG A 104 0.32 10.34 13.08
N GLY A 105 0.09 10.61 14.35
CA GLY A 105 -0.50 11.86 14.86
C GLY A 105 -2.02 11.96 14.61
N ILE A 106 -2.70 10.84 14.37
CA ILE A 106 -4.13 10.79 14.08
C ILE A 106 -4.88 10.35 15.34
N GLY A 107 -5.73 11.22 15.85
CA GLY A 107 -6.64 10.90 16.95
C GLY A 107 -7.83 10.06 16.48
N CYS A 108 -8.29 9.16 17.33
CA CYS A 108 -9.44 8.30 17.05
C CYS A 108 -10.53 8.53 18.10
N GLU A 109 -11.23 9.66 17.99
CA GLU A 109 -12.29 10.03 18.92
C GLU A 109 -13.67 9.56 18.43
N GLY A 110 -14.62 9.43 19.37
CA GLY A 110 -16.01 9.09 19.07
C GLY A 110 -16.17 7.76 18.33
N GLY A 111 -16.94 7.76 17.25
CA GLY A 111 -17.27 6.59 16.41
C GLY A 111 -16.26 6.26 15.31
N ALA A 112 -15.15 6.99 15.18
CA ALA A 112 -14.24 6.88 14.04
C ALA A 112 -13.71 5.45 13.80
N LEU A 113 -13.39 4.71 14.86
CA LEU A 113 -12.91 3.31 14.72
C LEU A 113 -14.02 2.38 14.24
N GLN A 114 -15.26 2.58 14.67
CA GLN A 114 -16.41 1.82 14.19
C GLN A 114 -16.62 2.06 12.69
N GLU A 115 -16.57 3.31 12.26
CA GLU A 115 -16.70 3.69 10.84
C GLU A 115 -15.60 3.05 9.99
N LEU A 116 -14.34 3.07 10.46
CA LEU A 116 -13.24 2.39 9.78
C LEU A 116 -13.48 0.89 9.63
N LEU A 117 -13.99 0.22 10.67
CA LEU A 117 -14.30 -1.21 10.59
C LEU A 117 -15.41 -1.50 9.59
N VAL A 118 -16.47 -0.69 9.57
CA VAL A 118 -17.57 -0.83 8.60
C VAL A 118 -17.05 -0.71 7.16
N ARG A 119 -16.17 0.25 6.89
CA ARG A 119 -15.57 0.46 5.56
C ARG A 119 -14.77 -0.77 5.06
N VAL A 120 -14.21 -1.55 5.97
CA VAL A 120 -13.51 -2.80 5.61
C VAL A 120 -14.37 -4.05 5.80
N GLY A 121 -15.67 -3.89 6.06
CA GLY A 121 -16.64 -4.98 6.22
C GLY A 121 -16.47 -5.78 7.51
N LEU A 122 -16.03 -5.15 8.59
CA LEU A 122 -15.99 -5.72 9.93
C LEU A 122 -17.05 -5.05 10.82
N PRO A 123 -17.81 -5.82 11.61
CA PRO A 123 -18.76 -5.26 12.56
C PRO A 123 -18.04 -4.61 13.75
N ALA A 124 -18.67 -3.59 14.37
CA ALA A 124 -18.10 -2.85 15.48
C ALA A 124 -17.76 -3.71 16.72
N GLU A 125 -18.47 -4.82 16.89
CA GLU A 125 -18.28 -5.80 17.96
C GLU A 125 -16.91 -6.50 17.90
N VAL A 126 -16.18 -6.34 16.81
CA VAL A 126 -14.80 -6.85 16.67
C VAL A 126 -13.80 -5.98 17.43
N LEU A 127 -14.10 -4.69 17.70
CA LEU A 127 -13.19 -3.77 18.39
C LEU A 127 -12.59 -4.29 19.70
N PRO A 128 -13.35 -4.91 20.63
CA PRO A 128 -12.80 -5.43 21.89
C PRO A 128 -12.10 -6.79 21.74
N ARG A 129 -12.12 -7.43 20.56
CA ARG A 129 -11.50 -8.73 20.38
C ARG A 129 -9.98 -8.60 20.23
N MET A 130 -9.23 -9.53 20.82
CA MET A 130 -7.77 -9.66 20.60
C MET A 130 -7.50 -9.96 19.13
N THR A 131 -6.53 -9.26 18.51
CA THR A 131 -6.20 -9.50 17.08
C THR A 131 -5.64 -10.90 16.82
N GLY A 132 -5.02 -11.54 17.82
CA GLY A 132 -4.58 -12.92 17.74
C GLY A 132 -5.72 -13.94 17.59
N GLN A 133 -6.96 -13.58 17.95
CA GLN A 133 -8.17 -14.43 17.83
C GLN A 133 -8.90 -14.26 16.50
N LEU A 134 -8.45 -13.31 15.66
CA LEU A 134 -9.07 -13.05 14.37
C LEU A 134 -8.61 -14.04 13.30
N SER A 135 -9.48 -14.32 12.33
CA SER A 135 -9.08 -15.02 11.10
C SER A 135 -8.05 -14.21 10.31
N THR A 136 -7.33 -14.85 9.38
CA THR A 136 -6.38 -14.16 8.52
C THR A 136 -7.04 -13.05 7.69
N GLY A 137 -8.23 -13.32 7.14
CA GLY A 137 -9.00 -12.32 6.40
C GLY A 137 -9.45 -11.14 7.27
N MET A 138 -9.87 -11.40 8.53
CA MET A 138 -10.20 -10.31 9.45
C MET A 138 -8.97 -9.48 9.82
N ARG A 139 -7.80 -10.09 10.05
CA ARG A 139 -6.55 -9.34 10.27
C ARG A 139 -6.18 -8.50 9.05
N GLN A 140 -6.35 -9.03 7.85
CA GLN A 140 -6.12 -8.27 6.62
C GLN A 140 -7.04 -7.04 6.52
N ARG A 141 -8.32 -7.20 6.84
CA ARG A 141 -9.27 -6.08 6.89
C ARG A 141 -8.88 -5.02 7.94
N VAL A 142 -8.35 -5.43 9.11
CA VAL A 142 -7.83 -4.49 10.12
C VAL A 142 -6.60 -3.71 9.60
N ARG A 143 -5.66 -4.38 8.88
CA ARG A 143 -4.53 -3.67 8.22
C ARG A 143 -5.01 -2.63 7.23
N LEU A 144 -6.02 -2.97 6.42
CA LEU A 144 -6.64 -2.01 5.49
C LEU A 144 -7.32 -0.86 6.24
N ALA A 145 -7.98 -1.12 7.37
CA ALA A 145 -8.56 -0.07 8.21
C ALA A 145 -7.50 0.93 8.69
N VAL A 146 -6.27 0.48 9.02
CA VAL A 146 -5.16 1.38 9.34
C VAL A 146 -4.85 2.30 8.15
N VAL A 147 -4.71 1.75 6.93
CA VAL A 147 -4.45 2.58 5.73
C VAL A 147 -5.55 3.61 5.52
N LEU A 148 -6.82 3.18 5.57
CA LEU A 148 -7.98 4.05 5.40
C LEU A 148 -8.04 5.17 6.46
N GLY A 149 -7.64 4.86 7.69
CA GLY A 149 -7.63 5.80 8.80
C GLY A 149 -6.55 6.87 8.73
N THR A 150 -5.49 6.64 7.92
CA THR A 150 -4.40 7.63 7.78
C THR A 150 -4.75 8.82 6.89
N ASP A 151 -5.75 8.71 6.06
CA ASP A 151 -6.11 9.70 5.03
C ASP A 151 -4.92 10.13 4.12
N ALA A 152 -3.96 9.23 3.92
CA ALA A 152 -2.71 9.49 3.21
C ALA A 152 -2.93 9.73 1.71
N GLU A 153 -2.05 10.56 1.10
CA GLU A 153 -2.08 10.87 -0.34
C GLU A 153 -1.52 9.74 -1.20
N VAL A 154 -0.63 8.91 -0.63
CA VAL A 154 0.01 7.76 -1.30
C VAL A 154 -0.33 6.49 -0.55
N TRP A 155 -0.92 5.52 -1.24
CA TRP A 155 -1.18 4.19 -0.70
C TRP A 155 -0.33 3.16 -1.44
N LEU A 156 0.51 2.46 -0.71
CA LEU A 156 1.32 1.35 -1.21
C LEU A 156 0.77 0.04 -0.62
N LEU A 157 0.13 -0.75 -1.46
CA LEU A 157 -0.58 -1.95 -1.05
C LEU A 157 0.11 -3.18 -1.65
N ASP A 158 0.68 -4.03 -0.81
CA ASP A 158 1.34 -5.26 -1.24
C ASP A 158 0.42 -6.45 -0.98
N GLU A 159 -0.03 -7.10 -2.04
CA GLU A 159 -0.99 -8.21 -2.04
C GLU A 159 -2.24 -7.94 -1.16
N PRO A 160 -2.90 -6.77 -1.29
CA PRO A 160 -3.93 -6.35 -0.34
C PRO A 160 -5.18 -7.22 -0.37
N GLY A 161 -5.46 -7.93 -1.47
CA GLY A 161 -6.56 -8.89 -1.59
C GLY A 161 -6.28 -10.28 -1.01
N LEU A 162 -5.03 -10.52 -0.55
CA LEU A 162 -4.65 -11.82 0.03
C LEU A 162 -5.55 -12.15 1.24
N ALA A 163 -6.08 -13.37 1.26
CA ALA A 163 -6.99 -13.87 2.29
C ALA A 163 -8.33 -13.13 2.44
N LEU A 164 -8.67 -12.22 1.51
CA LEU A 164 -9.99 -11.63 1.43
C LEU A 164 -10.95 -12.53 0.64
N ASP A 165 -12.20 -12.61 1.12
CA ASP A 165 -13.32 -13.14 0.36
C ASP A 165 -13.76 -12.16 -0.75
N GLU A 166 -14.70 -12.57 -1.57
CA GLU A 166 -15.22 -11.77 -2.68
C GLU A 166 -15.76 -10.41 -2.19
N GLN A 167 -16.50 -10.40 -1.09
CA GLN A 167 -17.00 -9.15 -0.50
C GLN A 167 -15.86 -8.23 -0.04
N GLY A 168 -14.82 -8.79 0.59
CA GLY A 168 -13.66 -8.04 1.03
C GLY A 168 -12.87 -7.43 -0.13
N ARG A 169 -12.71 -8.18 -1.23
CA ARG A 169 -12.09 -7.66 -2.46
C ARG A 169 -12.92 -6.56 -3.11
N ALA A 170 -14.26 -6.70 -3.14
CA ALA A 170 -15.14 -5.66 -3.65
C ALA A 170 -15.05 -4.35 -2.83
N LEU A 171 -15.02 -4.45 -1.49
CA LEU A 171 -14.83 -3.30 -0.61
C LEU A 171 -13.46 -2.64 -0.82
N LEU A 172 -12.38 -3.42 -0.88
CA LEU A 172 -11.04 -2.92 -1.16
C LEU A 172 -10.99 -2.13 -2.48
N LEU A 173 -11.56 -2.68 -3.54
CA LEU A 173 -11.63 -2.01 -4.84
C LEU A 173 -12.46 -0.73 -4.79
N SER A 174 -13.58 -0.73 -4.08
CA SER A 174 -14.41 0.45 -3.87
C SER A 174 -13.65 1.57 -3.15
N GLU A 175 -12.95 1.25 -2.07
CA GLU A 175 -12.20 2.22 -1.27
C GLU A 175 -10.99 2.78 -2.03
N THR A 176 -10.25 1.93 -2.75
CA THR A 176 -9.10 2.37 -3.57
C THR A 176 -9.55 3.26 -4.72
N ARG A 177 -10.64 2.93 -5.41
CA ARG A 177 -11.21 3.78 -6.46
C ARG A 177 -11.74 5.11 -5.92
N ALA A 178 -12.39 5.10 -4.74
CA ALA A 178 -12.83 6.32 -4.10
C ALA A 178 -11.65 7.21 -3.69
N ALA A 179 -10.54 6.63 -3.23
CA ALA A 179 -9.32 7.35 -2.92
C ALA A 179 -8.67 7.92 -4.20
N ALA A 180 -8.57 7.14 -5.27
CA ALA A 180 -8.06 7.59 -6.56
C ALA A 180 -8.87 8.78 -7.11
N LYS A 181 -10.20 8.72 -7.08
CA LYS A 181 -11.07 9.85 -7.48
C LYS A 181 -10.82 11.13 -6.69
N ARG A 182 -10.27 11.05 -5.47
CA ARG A 182 -9.83 12.21 -4.68
C ARG A 182 -8.41 12.67 -5.01
N GLY A 183 -7.80 12.11 -6.06
CA GLY A 183 -6.46 12.49 -6.52
C GLY A 183 -5.31 11.71 -5.87
N ARG A 184 -5.59 10.72 -5.01
CA ARG A 184 -4.55 9.93 -4.35
C ARG A 184 -3.83 9.00 -5.32
N LEU A 185 -2.56 8.73 -5.05
CA LEU A 185 -1.75 7.77 -5.78
C LEU A 185 -1.85 6.41 -5.07
N ILE A 186 -2.31 5.40 -5.80
CA ILE A 186 -2.40 4.03 -5.28
C ILE A 186 -1.53 3.10 -6.12
N LEU A 187 -0.51 2.50 -5.51
CA LEU A 187 0.24 1.39 -6.08
C LEU A 187 -0.21 0.10 -5.40
N TRP A 188 -0.69 -0.82 -6.21
CA TRP A 188 -1.24 -2.09 -5.77
C TRP A 188 -0.41 -3.23 -6.36
N ALA A 189 0.54 -3.76 -5.60
CA ALA A 189 1.32 -4.91 -6.03
C ALA A 189 0.48 -6.18 -5.93
N THR A 190 0.37 -6.91 -7.04
CA THR A 190 -0.41 -8.14 -7.12
C THR A 190 0.09 -9.09 -8.20
N ASN A 191 -0.11 -10.38 -7.99
CA ASN A 191 0.03 -11.42 -9.01
C ASN A 191 -1.34 -11.91 -9.52
N GLU A 192 -2.46 -11.48 -8.91
CA GLU A 192 -3.80 -11.90 -9.24
C GLU A 192 -4.31 -11.23 -10.52
N PRO A 193 -4.70 -12.02 -11.57
CA PRO A 193 -5.17 -11.45 -12.83
C PRO A 193 -6.43 -10.58 -12.70
N GLU A 194 -7.33 -10.90 -11.76
CA GLU A 194 -8.57 -10.16 -11.55
C GLU A 194 -8.29 -8.78 -10.95
N GLU A 195 -7.35 -8.68 -9.99
CA GLU A 195 -6.93 -7.42 -9.41
C GLU A 195 -6.22 -6.52 -10.43
N ARG A 196 -5.39 -7.13 -11.30
CA ARG A 196 -4.75 -6.41 -12.42
C ARG A 196 -5.78 -5.81 -13.38
N LYS A 197 -6.84 -6.56 -13.72
CA LYS A 197 -7.94 -6.09 -14.59
C LYS A 197 -8.80 -5.01 -13.92
N ALA A 198 -8.89 -5.03 -12.59
CA ALA A 198 -9.68 -4.09 -11.83
C ALA A 198 -8.99 -2.73 -11.63
N ALA A 199 -7.67 -2.66 -11.81
CA ALA A 199 -6.88 -1.44 -11.74
C ALA A 199 -7.08 -0.57 -12.99
N ASP A 200 -6.86 0.75 -12.83
CA ASP A 200 -6.98 1.72 -13.93
C ASP A 200 -5.78 1.68 -14.87
N ALA A 201 -4.59 1.33 -14.34
CA ALA A 201 -3.34 1.19 -15.07
C ALA A 201 -2.56 -0.05 -14.57
N CYS A 202 -1.65 -0.56 -15.40
CA CYS A 202 -0.81 -1.70 -15.04
C CYS A 202 0.65 -1.41 -15.40
N PHE A 203 1.54 -1.50 -14.41
CA PHE A 203 2.98 -1.47 -14.57
C PHE A 203 3.51 -2.89 -14.40
N ASP A 204 4.00 -3.50 -15.49
CA ASP A 204 4.44 -4.90 -15.52
C ASP A 204 5.97 -5.00 -15.41
N LEU A 205 6.45 -5.45 -14.25
CA LEU A 205 7.89 -5.62 -13.99
C LEU A 205 8.56 -6.68 -14.86
N THR A 206 7.80 -7.63 -15.43
CA THR A 206 8.39 -8.68 -16.29
C THR A 206 8.76 -8.15 -17.67
N SER A 207 8.04 -7.14 -18.19
CA SER A 207 8.33 -6.53 -19.49
C SER A 207 9.53 -5.58 -19.44
N ASP A 208 9.76 -4.90 -18.31
CA ASP A 208 10.88 -3.98 -18.15
C ASP A 208 12.19 -4.68 -17.76
N THR A 209 12.11 -5.83 -17.05
CA THR A 209 13.30 -6.64 -16.73
C THR A 209 13.79 -7.52 -17.89
N GLN A 210 13.00 -7.72 -18.95
CA GLN A 210 13.38 -8.51 -20.12
C GLN A 210 14.22 -7.77 -21.16
N ARG A 211 14.45 -6.47 -21.03
CA ARG A 211 15.42 -5.72 -21.85
C ARG A 211 16.85 -5.94 -21.35
N ARG A 212 17.24 -7.20 -21.12
CA ARG A 212 18.65 -7.57 -20.95
C ARG A 212 19.28 -7.67 -22.34
N PRO A 213 20.47 -7.03 -22.56
CA PRO A 213 21.27 -7.31 -23.75
C PRO A 213 21.74 -8.76 -23.76
#